data_42446ac6578ecd80b4346f4d69703422
#
_entry.id   42446ac6578ecd80b4346f4d69703422
#
_cell.length_a   1.000
_cell.length_b   1.000
_cell.length_c   1.000
_cell.angle_alpha   90.00
_cell.angle_beta   90.00
_cell.angle_gamma   90.00
#
_symmetry.space_group_name_H-M   'P 1'
#
loop_
_entity.id
_entity.type
_entity.pdbx_description
1 polymer ?
#
loop_
_entity_poly.entity_id
_entity_poly.type
_entity_poly.pdbx_seq_one_letter_code
_entity_poly.pdbx_strand_id
1 'polypeptide(L)'
;MQSKLISESEIQEMLQFTSVSHAAAWLKRTPEYAKAWADLDENSLHRGQIEKLLKASIFKDFSKIYQFANPEQRKFLDLYSRRYEIRVLKEIMTNLFDHKSTDAVDVSPYCDFFRRHSKLDLDRLTACTTMDEFINALKGNEFYVPLSRIQNHDTALLFDYGMA
;
A
#
# COMPACT_ATOMS: atom_id res chain seq x y z
N MET A 1 -8.02 23.15 -5.76
CA MET A 1 -6.83 22.51 -6.34
C MET A 1 -7.29 21.71 -7.54
N GLN A 2 -7.02 22.16 -8.75
CA GLN A 2 -7.17 21.27 -9.91
C GLN A 2 -6.01 20.29 -9.85
N SER A 3 -6.32 19.01 -9.67
CA SER A 3 -5.33 17.95 -9.84
C SER A 3 -4.92 17.98 -11.32
N LYS A 4 -3.64 18.11 -11.59
CA LYS A 4 -3.12 17.90 -12.93
C LYS A 4 -3.05 16.39 -13.15
N LEU A 5 -4.16 15.83 -13.57
CA LEU A 5 -4.19 14.44 -14.01
C LEU A 5 -3.42 14.31 -15.31
N ILE A 6 -2.74 13.19 -15.49
CA ILE A 6 -2.10 12.84 -16.76
C ILE A 6 -3.18 12.84 -17.84
N SER A 7 -2.98 13.62 -18.88
CA SER A 7 -3.91 13.75 -20.01
C SER A 7 -3.87 12.50 -20.91
N GLU A 8 -4.90 12.33 -21.73
CA GLU A 8 -4.95 11.23 -22.70
C GLU A 8 -3.74 11.25 -23.66
N SER A 9 -3.32 12.43 -24.11
CA SER A 9 -2.14 12.58 -24.96
C SER A 9 -0.84 12.16 -24.27
N GLU A 10 -0.70 12.47 -22.99
CA GLU A 10 0.44 12.03 -22.17
C GLU A 10 0.43 10.51 -21.93
N ILE A 11 -0.76 9.92 -21.76
CA ILE A 11 -0.89 8.45 -21.70
C ILE A 11 -0.46 7.80 -23.02
N GLN A 12 -0.88 8.35 -24.16
CA GLN A 12 -0.47 7.84 -25.47
C GLN A 12 1.05 8.00 -25.70
N GLU A 13 1.66 9.06 -25.19
CA GLU A 13 3.12 9.23 -25.20
C GLU A 13 3.80 8.14 -24.36
N MET A 14 3.29 7.88 -23.14
CA MET A 14 3.83 6.84 -22.25
C MET A 14 3.77 5.43 -22.86
N LEU A 15 2.75 5.13 -23.65
CA LEU A 15 2.62 3.84 -24.35
C LEU A 15 3.72 3.60 -25.41
N GLN A 16 4.40 4.65 -25.86
CA GLN A 16 5.51 4.54 -26.79
C GLN A 16 6.85 4.23 -26.10
N PHE A 17 6.91 4.25 -24.78
CA PHE A 17 8.15 4.02 -24.06
C PHE A 17 8.60 2.56 -24.17
N THR A 18 9.84 2.38 -24.57
CA THR A 18 10.45 1.05 -24.78
C THR A 18 11.26 0.57 -23.58
N SER A 19 11.49 1.43 -22.59
CA SER A 19 12.28 1.10 -21.41
C SER A 19 11.72 1.70 -20.12
N VAL A 20 12.05 1.05 -19.01
CA VAL A 20 11.73 1.53 -17.65
C VAL A 20 12.40 2.88 -17.38
N SER A 21 13.62 3.07 -17.81
CA SER A 21 14.36 4.33 -17.66
C SER A 21 13.68 5.49 -18.38
N HIS A 22 13.09 5.25 -19.56
CA HIS A 22 12.32 6.24 -20.30
C HIS A 22 11.08 6.70 -19.54
N ALA A 23 10.33 5.73 -18.98
CA ALA A 23 9.17 6.01 -18.14
C ALA A 23 9.57 6.78 -16.86
N ALA A 24 10.67 6.40 -16.22
CA ALA A 24 11.19 7.08 -15.03
C ALA A 24 11.59 8.53 -15.34
N ALA A 25 12.31 8.76 -16.44
CA ALA A 25 12.72 10.10 -16.87
C ALA A 25 11.52 11.00 -17.19
N TRP A 26 10.49 10.44 -17.80
CA TRP A 26 9.24 11.16 -18.07
C TRP A 26 8.51 11.55 -16.79
N LEU A 27 8.31 10.59 -15.87
CA LEU A 27 7.69 10.82 -14.56
C LEU A 27 8.46 11.88 -13.75
N LYS A 28 9.79 11.86 -13.78
CA LYS A 28 10.64 12.83 -13.11
C LYS A 28 10.43 14.27 -13.61
N ARG A 29 10.03 14.45 -14.88
CA ARG A 29 9.70 15.76 -15.46
C ARG A 29 8.28 16.21 -15.15
N THR A 30 7.41 15.29 -14.79
CA THR A 30 6.02 15.60 -14.47
C THR A 30 5.95 16.32 -13.13
N PRO A 31 5.34 17.51 -13.03
CA PRO A 31 5.40 18.36 -11.82
C PRO A 31 4.95 17.67 -10.55
N GLU A 32 4.00 16.71 -10.65
CA GLU A 32 3.45 15.96 -9.53
C GLU A 32 4.49 15.05 -8.88
N TYR A 33 5.41 14.50 -9.68
CA TYR A 33 6.41 13.53 -9.23
C TYR A 33 7.82 14.14 -9.13
N ALA A 34 8.09 15.22 -9.83
CA ALA A 34 9.42 15.83 -9.96
C ALA A 34 10.12 16.02 -8.60
N LYS A 35 9.40 16.53 -7.60
CA LYS A 35 9.96 16.76 -6.27
C LYS A 35 10.31 15.48 -5.51
N ALA A 36 9.50 14.44 -5.69
CA ALA A 36 9.70 13.16 -4.99
C ALA A 36 10.79 12.31 -5.66
N TRP A 37 11.09 12.60 -6.92
CA TRP A 37 11.99 11.82 -7.78
C TRP A 37 13.28 12.57 -8.16
N ALA A 38 13.49 13.77 -7.60
CA ALA A 38 14.61 14.65 -7.97
C ALA A 38 15.98 13.97 -7.82
N ASP A 39 16.17 13.28 -6.70
CA ASP A 39 17.45 12.67 -6.33
C ASP A 39 17.62 11.22 -6.86
N LEU A 40 16.67 10.72 -7.65
CA LEU A 40 16.72 9.36 -8.17
C LEU A 40 17.47 9.32 -9.51
N ASP A 41 18.33 8.31 -9.66
CA ASP A 41 18.96 7.98 -10.94
C ASP A 41 18.04 7.07 -11.75
N GLU A 42 17.46 7.62 -12.80
CA GLU A 42 16.52 6.93 -13.69
C GLU A 42 17.12 5.67 -14.37
N ASN A 43 18.44 5.61 -14.52
CA ASN A 43 19.11 4.48 -15.16
C ASN A 43 19.26 3.27 -14.21
N SER A 44 19.22 3.52 -12.91
CA SER A 44 19.34 2.48 -11.87
C SER A 44 17.98 1.92 -11.41
N LEU A 45 16.86 2.56 -11.83
CA LEU A 45 15.53 2.16 -11.38
C LEU A 45 15.02 0.92 -12.08
N HIS A 46 14.59 -0.06 -11.27
CA HIS A 46 13.82 -1.21 -11.74
C HIS A 46 12.31 -0.94 -11.64
N ARG A 47 11.53 -1.67 -12.45
CA ARG A 47 10.06 -1.54 -12.47
C ARG A 47 9.44 -1.57 -11.06
N GLY A 48 9.84 -2.51 -10.22
CA GLY A 48 9.33 -2.63 -8.85
C GLY A 48 9.60 -1.39 -7.99
N GLN A 49 10.74 -0.72 -8.18
CA GLN A 49 11.06 0.53 -7.47
C GLN A 49 10.15 1.67 -7.93
N ILE A 50 9.85 1.77 -9.23
CA ILE A 50 8.91 2.75 -9.78
C ILE A 50 7.51 2.51 -9.20
N GLU A 51 7.03 1.27 -9.21
CA GLU A 51 5.74 0.90 -8.64
C GLU A 51 5.66 1.25 -7.15
N LYS A 52 6.72 1.02 -6.39
CA LYS A 52 6.84 1.41 -4.97
C LYS A 52 6.73 2.91 -4.78
N LEU A 53 7.45 3.69 -5.56
CA LEU A 53 7.43 5.15 -5.51
C LEU A 53 6.06 5.72 -5.87
N LEU A 54 5.40 5.16 -6.88
CA LEU A 54 4.04 5.53 -7.25
C LEU A 54 3.04 5.21 -6.14
N LYS A 55 3.14 4.04 -5.52
CA LYS A 55 2.32 3.68 -4.34
C LYS A 55 2.54 4.68 -3.21
N ALA A 56 3.79 5.00 -2.87
CA ALA A 56 4.10 5.97 -1.82
C ALA A 56 3.53 7.36 -2.12
N SER A 57 3.51 7.80 -3.39
CA SER A 57 2.93 9.09 -3.78
C SER A 57 1.42 9.14 -3.52
N ILE A 58 0.69 8.04 -3.76
CA ILE A 58 -0.75 7.94 -3.48
C ILE A 58 -1.01 8.18 -1.99
N PHE A 59 -0.26 7.55 -1.10
CA PHE A 59 -0.45 7.71 0.35
C PHE A 59 -0.05 9.10 0.84
N LYS A 60 0.93 9.73 0.20
CA LYS A 60 1.28 11.13 0.46
C LYS A 60 0.13 12.08 0.09
N ASP A 61 -0.53 11.83 -1.03
CA ASP A 61 -1.68 12.64 -1.45
C ASP A 61 -2.91 12.37 -0.56
N PHE A 62 -3.14 11.13 -0.16
CA PHE A 62 -4.13 10.79 0.86
C PHE A 62 -3.90 11.58 2.16
N SER A 63 -2.66 11.63 2.65
CA SER A 63 -2.32 12.39 3.86
C SER A 63 -2.62 13.89 3.73
N LYS A 64 -2.40 14.47 2.54
CA LYS A 64 -2.78 15.86 2.27
C LYS A 64 -4.30 16.05 2.31
N ILE A 65 -5.07 15.13 1.69
CA ILE A 65 -6.53 15.22 1.69
C ILE A 65 -7.06 15.18 3.11
N TYR A 66 -6.51 14.30 3.97
CA TYR A 66 -6.88 14.22 5.38
C TYR A 66 -6.70 15.54 6.15
N GLN A 67 -5.65 16.31 5.84
CA GLN A 67 -5.38 17.60 6.51
C GLN A 67 -6.50 18.61 6.27
N PHE A 68 -7.11 18.60 5.09
CA PHE A 68 -8.15 19.54 4.69
C PHE A 68 -9.57 18.98 4.84
N ALA A 69 -9.72 17.71 5.11
CA ALA A 69 -11.00 17.03 5.24
C ALA A 69 -11.69 17.38 6.55
N ASN A 70 -13.00 17.66 6.49
CA ASN A 70 -13.85 17.78 7.67
C ASN A 70 -14.11 16.38 8.30
N PRO A 71 -14.70 16.30 9.52
CA PRO A 71 -14.92 15.03 10.21
C PRO A 71 -15.71 13.99 9.43
N GLU A 72 -16.74 14.39 8.67
CA GLU A 72 -17.55 13.47 7.85
C GLU A 72 -16.75 12.94 6.65
N GLN A 73 -15.98 13.80 6.00
CA GLN A 73 -15.09 13.42 4.92
C GLN A 73 -13.98 12.47 5.41
N ARG A 74 -13.45 12.69 6.64
CA ARG A 74 -12.48 11.78 7.26
C ARG A 74 -13.06 10.39 7.47
N LYS A 75 -14.30 10.27 7.96
CA LYS A 75 -14.97 8.97 8.09
C LYS A 75 -15.04 8.21 6.75
N PHE A 76 -15.35 8.93 5.66
CA PHE A 76 -15.34 8.35 4.33
C PHE A 76 -13.92 7.90 3.90
N LEU A 77 -12.91 8.74 4.15
CA LEU A 77 -11.53 8.42 3.84
C LEU A 77 -11.03 7.24 4.67
N ASP A 78 -11.40 7.12 5.95
CA ASP A 78 -11.10 5.98 6.81
C ASP A 78 -11.69 4.70 6.22
N LEU A 79 -12.95 4.73 5.82
CA LEU A 79 -13.60 3.58 5.17
C LEU A 79 -12.92 3.21 3.84
N TYR A 80 -12.58 4.21 3.04
CA TYR A 80 -11.89 3.98 1.76
C TYR A 80 -10.47 3.43 1.96
N SER A 81 -9.75 3.85 3.00
CA SER A 81 -8.39 3.40 3.28
C SER A 81 -8.31 1.95 3.75
N ARG A 82 -9.40 1.39 4.32
CA ARG A 82 -9.47 -0.02 4.76
C ARG A 82 -9.12 -1.02 3.65
N ARG A 83 -9.46 -0.73 2.41
CA ARG A 83 -9.07 -1.58 1.27
C ARG A 83 -7.56 -1.77 1.16
N TYR A 84 -6.78 -0.76 1.57
CA TYR A 84 -5.33 -0.85 1.57
C TYR A 84 -4.82 -1.63 2.79
N GLU A 85 -5.47 -1.46 3.95
CA GLU A 85 -5.21 -2.27 5.14
C GLU A 85 -5.43 -3.76 4.83
N ILE A 86 -6.58 -4.09 4.24
CA ILE A 86 -6.91 -5.47 3.82
C ILE A 86 -5.85 -6.00 2.85
N ARG A 87 -5.42 -5.20 1.88
CA ARG A 87 -4.39 -5.62 0.92
C ARG A 87 -3.08 -5.98 1.62
N VAL A 88 -2.62 -5.15 2.55
CA VAL A 88 -1.38 -5.41 3.29
C VAL A 88 -1.52 -6.64 4.17
N LEU A 89 -2.65 -6.78 4.89
CA LEU A 89 -2.92 -7.96 5.70
C LEU A 89 -2.92 -9.24 4.85
N LYS A 90 -3.57 -9.21 3.68
CA LYS A 90 -3.58 -10.36 2.74
C LYS A 90 -2.17 -10.72 2.26
N GLU A 91 -1.33 -9.73 1.97
CA GLU A 91 0.05 -9.95 1.53
C GLU A 91 0.89 -10.60 2.63
N ILE A 92 0.79 -10.14 3.87
CA ILE A 92 1.44 -10.76 5.03
C ILE A 92 0.94 -12.18 5.23
N MET A 93 -0.37 -12.41 5.21
CA MET A 93 -0.98 -13.72 5.37
C MET A 93 -0.53 -14.70 4.27
N THR A 94 -0.48 -14.27 3.02
CA THR A 94 0.00 -15.10 1.91
C THR A 94 1.44 -15.55 2.15
N ASN A 95 2.32 -14.64 2.61
CA ASN A 95 3.69 -15.01 2.92
C ASN A 95 3.78 -16.00 4.08
N LEU A 96 2.96 -15.84 5.12
CA LEU A 96 2.90 -16.80 6.22
C LEU A 96 2.43 -18.18 5.75
N PHE A 97 1.43 -18.25 4.88
CA PHE A 97 0.97 -19.52 4.28
C PHE A 97 2.03 -20.18 3.40
N ASP A 98 2.73 -19.38 2.62
CA ASP A 98 3.80 -19.86 1.75
C ASP A 98 5.10 -20.19 2.52
N HIS A 99 5.10 -20.06 3.85
CA HIS A 99 6.29 -20.18 4.70
C HIS A 99 7.46 -19.31 4.24
N LYS A 100 7.13 -18.15 3.64
CA LYS A 100 8.10 -17.13 3.26
C LYS A 100 8.30 -16.15 4.41
N SER A 101 9.47 -15.50 4.45
CA SER A 101 9.68 -14.41 5.40
C SER A 101 8.70 -13.27 5.13
N THR A 102 8.03 -12.82 6.18
CA THR A 102 7.17 -11.64 6.15
C THR A 102 7.96 -10.34 6.01
N ASP A 103 9.28 -10.36 6.31
CA ASP A 103 10.20 -9.25 6.05
C ASP A 103 10.26 -8.89 4.55
N ALA A 104 9.87 -9.83 3.67
CA ALA A 104 9.77 -9.60 2.23
C ALA A 104 8.58 -8.70 1.85
N VAL A 105 7.61 -8.50 2.74
CA VAL A 105 6.47 -7.59 2.50
C VAL A 105 6.95 -6.16 2.63
N ASP A 106 7.01 -5.47 1.50
CA ASP A 106 7.42 -4.07 1.50
C ASP A 106 6.27 -3.16 1.96
N VAL A 107 6.19 -2.94 3.26
CA VAL A 107 5.20 -2.04 3.88
C VAL A 107 5.62 -0.57 3.85
N SER A 108 6.85 -0.26 3.43
CA SER A 108 7.40 1.10 3.49
C SER A 108 6.55 2.18 2.77
N PRO A 109 5.85 1.90 1.64
CA PRO A 109 4.97 2.88 1.01
C PRO A 109 3.78 3.27 1.88
N TYR A 110 3.41 2.43 2.85
CA TYR A 110 2.21 2.58 3.69
C TYR A 110 2.52 3.11 5.08
N CYS A 111 3.75 2.91 5.59
CA CYS A 111 4.11 3.11 7.00
C CYS A 111 3.69 4.49 7.54
N ASP A 112 4.05 5.57 6.86
CA ASP A 112 3.75 6.93 7.34
C ASP A 112 2.26 7.22 7.39
N PHE A 113 1.52 6.72 6.40
CA PHE A 113 0.07 6.90 6.33
C PHE A 113 -0.61 6.07 7.41
N PHE A 114 -0.29 4.79 7.53
CA PHE A 114 -0.94 3.89 8.49
C PHE A 114 -0.61 4.25 9.94
N ARG A 115 0.61 4.66 10.23
CA ARG A 115 0.98 5.15 11.57
C ARG A 115 0.12 6.33 12.05
N ARG A 116 -0.37 7.16 11.12
CA ARG A 116 -1.19 8.34 11.42
C ARG A 116 -2.69 8.08 11.39
N HIS A 117 -3.15 7.18 10.54
CA HIS A 117 -4.56 7.04 10.18
C HIS A 117 -5.13 5.63 10.35
N SER A 118 -4.31 4.65 10.66
CA SER A 118 -4.71 3.26 10.89
C SER A 118 -4.43 2.83 12.34
N LYS A 119 -5.17 1.80 12.78
CA LYS A 119 -4.92 1.10 14.04
C LYS A 119 -4.03 -0.13 13.88
N LEU A 120 -3.52 -0.37 12.67
CA LEU A 120 -2.63 -1.48 12.38
C LEU A 120 -1.20 -1.13 12.77
N ASP A 121 -0.59 -1.98 13.57
CA ASP A 121 0.84 -1.93 13.87
C ASP A 121 1.58 -2.80 12.84
N LEU A 122 2.02 -2.16 11.76
CA LEU A 122 2.68 -2.87 10.66
C LEU A 122 4.00 -3.50 11.10
N ASP A 123 4.77 -2.84 11.96
CA ASP A 123 6.04 -3.35 12.44
C ASP A 123 5.84 -4.67 13.21
N ARG A 124 4.81 -4.71 14.06
CA ARG A 124 4.43 -5.92 14.78
C ARG A 124 3.89 -7.02 13.86
N LEU A 125 3.08 -6.66 12.87
CA LEU A 125 2.46 -7.62 11.95
C LEU A 125 3.48 -8.26 11.01
N THR A 126 4.46 -7.51 10.52
CA THR A 126 5.53 -8.04 9.68
C THR A 126 6.56 -8.86 10.46
N ALA A 127 6.65 -8.71 11.78
CA ALA A 127 7.50 -9.53 12.62
C ALA A 127 6.91 -10.91 12.96
N CYS A 128 5.64 -11.17 12.62
CA CYS A 128 5.00 -12.47 12.88
C CYS A 128 5.57 -13.56 11.98
N THR A 129 5.79 -14.73 12.57
CA THR A 129 6.31 -15.92 11.87
C THR A 129 5.26 -17.00 11.68
N THR A 130 4.15 -16.91 12.40
CA THR A 130 3.03 -17.84 12.34
C THR A 130 1.69 -17.13 12.18
N MET A 131 0.69 -17.83 11.66
CA MET A 131 -0.66 -17.30 11.52
C MET A 131 -1.29 -16.99 12.88
N ASP A 132 -1.02 -17.79 13.91
CA ASP A 132 -1.52 -17.56 15.26
C ASP A 132 -0.95 -16.29 15.88
N GLU A 133 0.34 -16.02 15.70
CA GLU A 133 0.97 -14.78 16.12
C GLU A 133 0.36 -13.59 15.39
N PHE A 134 0.14 -13.71 14.08
CA PHE A 134 -0.48 -12.67 13.26
C PHE A 134 -1.91 -12.35 13.73
N ILE A 135 -2.76 -13.36 13.93
CA ILE A 135 -4.12 -13.15 14.43
C ILE A 135 -4.08 -12.53 15.85
N ASN A 136 -3.19 -13.00 16.72
CA ASN A 136 -3.03 -12.44 18.06
C ASN A 136 -2.53 -10.98 18.03
N ALA A 137 -1.70 -10.61 17.07
CA ALA A 137 -1.24 -9.24 16.89
C ALA A 137 -2.38 -8.26 16.50
N LEU A 138 -3.46 -8.78 15.90
CA LEU A 138 -4.66 -8.01 15.55
C LEU A 138 -5.65 -7.82 16.72
N LYS A 139 -5.38 -8.34 17.92
CA LYS A 139 -6.27 -8.14 19.09
C LYS A 139 -6.51 -6.65 19.34
N GLY A 140 -7.79 -6.29 19.46
CA GLY A 140 -8.21 -4.89 19.61
C GLY A 140 -8.47 -4.17 18.27
N ASN A 141 -8.19 -4.81 17.15
CA ASN A 141 -8.53 -4.33 15.81
C ASN A 141 -9.81 -5.02 15.30
N GLU A 142 -10.53 -4.37 14.38
CA GLU A 142 -11.76 -4.91 13.79
C GLU A 142 -11.53 -6.19 12.97
N PHE A 143 -10.34 -6.40 12.44
CA PHE A 143 -9.98 -7.61 11.68
C PHE A 143 -9.76 -8.83 12.56
N TYR A 144 -9.60 -8.66 13.89
CA TYR A 144 -9.38 -9.78 14.81
C TYR A 144 -10.57 -10.76 14.85
N VAL A 145 -11.79 -10.22 15.00
CA VAL A 145 -12.99 -11.07 15.19
C VAL A 145 -13.26 -11.97 13.98
N PRO A 146 -13.29 -11.48 12.73
CA PRO A 146 -13.51 -12.35 11.58
C PRO A 146 -12.40 -13.38 11.41
N LEU A 147 -11.12 -12.99 11.58
CA LEU A 147 -10.00 -13.90 11.38
C LEU A 147 -9.86 -14.96 12.49
N SER A 148 -10.13 -14.60 13.75
CA SER A 148 -10.08 -15.55 14.88
C SER A 148 -11.16 -16.63 14.84
N ARG A 149 -12.23 -16.46 14.05
CA ARG A 149 -13.30 -17.45 13.87
C ARG A 149 -12.96 -18.54 12.86
N ILE A 150 -11.91 -18.35 12.08
CA ILE A 150 -11.47 -19.33 11.10
C ILE A 150 -10.68 -20.42 11.84
N GLN A 151 -11.33 -21.57 12.05
CA GLN A 151 -10.79 -22.67 12.88
C GLN A 151 -9.74 -23.52 12.14
N ASN A 152 -9.74 -23.53 10.82
CA ASN A 152 -8.78 -24.27 10.00
C ASN A 152 -7.93 -23.30 9.22
N HIS A 153 -6.71 -23.10 9.69
CA HIS A 153 -5.74 -22.18 9.11
C HIS A 153 -5.05 -22.74 7.84
N ASP A 154 -5.53 -23.88 7.31
CA ASP A 154 -4.83 -24.59 6.24
C ASP A 154 -5.10 -24.07 4.83
N THR A 155 -6.04 -23.12 4.67
CA THR A 155 -6.37 -22.58 3.34
C THR A 155 -6.43 -21.04 3.35
N ALA A 156 -5.57 -20.42 2.54
CA ALA A 156 -5.55 -18.97 2.31
C ALA A 156 -6.93 -18.43 1.85
N LEU A 157 -7.72 -19.27 1.15
CA LEU A 157 -9.05 -18.94 0.67
C LEU A 157 -10.03 -18.60 1.79
N LEU A 158 -9.97 -19.30 2.93
CA LEU A 158 -10.84 -19.04 4.08
C LEU A 158 -10.59 -17.67 4.70
N PHE A 159 -9.33 -17.24 4.73
CA PHE A 159 -8.98 -15.91 5.22
C PHE A 159 -9.42 -14.81 4.24
N ASP A 160 -9.40 -15.06 2.94
CA ASP A 160 -9.95 -14.14 1.95
C ASP A 160 -11.44 -13.88 2.18
N TYR A 161 -12.23 -14.93 2.48
CA TYR A 161 -13.64 -14.79 2.84
C TYR A 161 -13.84 -14.06 4.17
N GLY A 162 -12.97 -14.27 5.15
CA GLY A 162 -13.05 -13.58 6.45
C GLY A 162 -12.79 -12.09 6.37
N MET A 163 -12.17 -11.62 5.28
CA MET A 163 -11.82 -10.21 5.06
C MET A 163 -12.65 -9.54 3.94
N ALA A 164 -13.57 -10.26 3.31
CA ALA A 164 -14.48 -9.71 2.31
C ALA A 164 -15.69 -9.03 2.97
#